data_54bf8a5d2883664269e530d7baa01a47
#
_entry.id   54bf8a5d2883664269e530d7baa01a47
#
_cell.length_a   1.000
_cell.length_b   1.000
_cell.length_c   1.000
_cell.angle_alpha   90.00
_cell.angle_beta   90.00
_cell.angle_gamma   90.00
#
_symmetry.space_group_name_H-M   'P 1'
#
loop_
_entity.id
_entity.type
_entity.pdbx_description
1 polymer ?
#
loop_
_entity_poly.entity_id
_entity_poly.type
_entity_poly.pdbx_seq_one_letter_code
_entity_poly.pdbx_strand_id
1 'polypeptide(L)'
;MILTDFEFNGKRLSDFNSIPCAINSSTGVTETSMGADITWNTVKNNHSFNTSLVSTEYSEQYTLTPFEFCKNSCSGEYYYSDVEARQIMKWLNREKFCKFKPIYKNGEFSDVYYVGSFNVKAIIIGGSCIGFSVTFQSNSPYGFGELCSYDYEDLEANEKIYIDCDSDRYGYLYPVVQIKCKQAGNISFINSNTKERPTLNNCSNGEIVTFNGNTRIITSNKESSHEFLYKDFSNVFPKIFCDEDNAENEISCSLPCDLHIEFTPVRKIGVF
;
A
#
# COMPACT_ATOMS: atom_id res chain seq x y z
N MET A 1 -5.98 15.15 14.08
CA MET A 1 -6.54 15.04 12.70
C MET A 1 -8.05 14.98 12.80
N ILE A 2 -8.79 15.70 11.94
CA ILE A 2 -10.26 15.66 11.93
C ILE A 2 -10.69 15.07 10.58
N LEU A 3 -11.26 13.86 10.61
CA LEU A 3 -11.86 13.24 9.43
C LEU A 3 -13.11 14.04 9.03
N THR A 4 -13.13 14.53 7.79
CA THR A 4 -14.26 15.30 7.26
C THR A 4 -15.04 14.53 6.22
N ASP A 5 -14.41 13.58 5.54
CA ASP A 5 -15.01 12.72 4.52
C ASP A 5 -14.12 11.49 4.32
N PHE A 6 -14.53 10.55 3.53
CA PHE A 6 -13.68 9.46 3.03
C PHE A 6 -14.17 8.96 1.67
N GLU A 7 -13.23 8.43 0.92
CA GLU A 7 -13.54 7.73 -0.32
C GLU A 7 -13.38 6.22 -0.15
N PHE A 8 -14.34 5.45 -0.61
CA PHE A 8 -14.27 3.99 -0.63
C PHE A 8 -14.81 3.48 -1.96
N ASN A 9 -13.99 2.68 -2.66
CA ASN A 9 -14.34 2.12 -3.96
C ASN A 9 -14.86 3.17 -4.96
N GLY A 10 -14.17 4.32 -5.04
CA GLY A 10 -14.47 5.42 -5.98
C GLY A 10 -15.72 6.26 -5.67
N LYS A 11 -16.29 6.13 -4.47
CA LYS A 11 -17.40 6.95 -3.99
C LYS A 11 -17.04 7.59 -2.66
N ARG A 12 -17.55 8.79 -2.42
CA ARG A 12 -17.36 9.53 -1.17
C ARG A 12 -18.55 9.39 -0.24
N LEU A 13 -18.30 9.54 1.07
CA LEU A 13 -19.37 9.60 2.06
C LEU A 13 -20.33 10.77 1.78
N SER A 14 -19.79 11.91 1.37
CA SER A 14 -20.57 13.09 0.97
C SER A 14 -21.53 12.83 -0.20
N ASP A 15 -21.27 11.87 -1.09
CA ASP A 15 -22.19 11.49 -2.17
C ASP A 15 -23.50 10.90 -1.64
N PHE A 16 -23.52 10.46 -0.38
CA PHE A 16 -24.69 9.94 0.33
C PHE A 16 -25.30 10.97 1.29
N ASN A 17 -24.98 12.25 1.12
CA ASN A 17 -25.41 13.35 2.00
C ASN A 17 -25.10 13.06 3.48
N SER A 18 -23.92 12.50 3.75
CA SER A 18 -23.49 12.03 5.06
C SER A 18 -22.17 12.69 5.46
N ILE A 19 -21.97 12.83 6.77
CA ILE A 19 -20.77 13.42 7.37
C ILE A 19 -20.29 12.54 8.53
N PRO A 20 -18.99 12.44 8.79
CA PRO A 20 -18.48 11.84 10.01
C PRO A 20 -19.02 12.60 11.23
N CYS A 21 -19.38 11.86 12.27
CA CYS A 21 -19.89 12.41 13.51
C CYS A 21 -19.52 11.50 14.68
N ALA A 22 -19.76 11.97 15.91
CA ALA A 22 -19.62 11.18 17.14
C ALA A 22 -21.00 11.13 17.83
N ILE A 23 -21.75 10.06 17.62
CA ILE A 23 -23.10 9.92 18.18
C ILE A 23 -23.04 9.41 19.63
N ASN A 24 -22.08 8.53 19.94
CA ASN A 24 -21.99 7.83 21.22
C ASN A 24 -20.88 8.36 22.16
N SER A 25 -20.22 9.46 21.83
CA SER A 25 -19.16 10.01 22.68
C SER A 25 -19.72 10.73 23.90
N SER A 26 -19.67 10.09 25.07
CA SER A 26 -20.11 10.68 26.33
C SER A 26 -19.08 11.61 26.99
N THR A 27 -17.79 11.48 26.65
CA THR A 27 -16.69 12.20 27.32
C THR A 27 -15.95 13.19 26.42
N GLY A 28 -16.17 13.14 25.09
CA GLY A 28 -15.43 13.95 24.12
C GLY A 28 -13.95 13.53 23.94
N VAL A 29 -13.51 12.48 24.63
CA VAL A 29 -12.16 11.90 24.51
C VAL A 29 -12.28 10.53 23.86
N THR A 30 -11.55 10.30 22.78
CA THR A 30 -11.48 9.02 22.10
C THR A 30 -10.01 8.62 22.00
N GLU A 31 -9.68 7.42 22.43
CA GLU A 31 -8.38 6.80 22.18
C GLU A 31 -8.49 5.95 20.91
N THR A 32 -7.51 6.06 20.03
CA THR A 32 -7.50 5.35 18.76
C THR A 32 -6.11 4.85 18.44
N SER A 33 -6.02 3.64 17.86
CA SER A 33 -4.75 3.07 17.42
C SER A 33 -4.26 3.82 16.19
N MET A 34 -3.01 4.31 16.22
CA MET A 34 -2.39 5.03 15.09
C MET A 34 -1.60 4.12 14.13
N GLY A 35 -1.69 2.85 14.28
CA GLY A 35 -0.98 1.89 13.44
C GLY A 35 -1.28 0.46 13.83
N ALA A 36 -0.62 -0.47 13.16
CA ALA A 36 -0.70 -1.88 13.47
C ALA A 36 -0.05 -2.19 14.83
N ASP A 37 -0.59 -3.16 15.55
CA ASP A 37 0.00 -3.66 16.79
C ASP A 37 1.35 -4.31 16.52
N ILE A 38 2.29 -4.07 17.44
CA ILE A 38 3.66 -4.58 17.37
C ILE A 38 3.87 -5.60 18.48
N THR A 39 4.36 -6.78 18.12
CA THR A 39 4.80 -7.82 19.05
C THR A 39 6.32 -7.92 19.00
N TRP A 40 6.97 -7.78 20.16
CA TRP A 40 8.42 -7.93 20.30
C TRP A 40 8.73 -9.32 20.84
N ASN A 41 9.38 -10.13 20.02
CA ASN A 41 9.88 -11.42 20.44
C ASN A 41 11.27 -11.23 21.06
N THR A 42 11.38 -11.47 22.36
CA THR A 42 12.61 -11.25 23.12
C THR A 42 13.12 -12.53 23.77
N VAL A 43 14.43 -12.65 23.92
CA VAL A 43 15.10 -13.74 24.63
C VAL A 43 15.90 -13.15 25.78
N LYS A 44 15.77 -13.77 26.95
CA LYS A 44 16.59 -13.46 28.12
C LYS A 44 17.66 -14.53 28.30
N ASN A 45 18.92 -14.12 28.23
CA ASN A 45 20.03 -14.99 28.60
C ASN A 45 20.14 -15.05 30.12
N ASN A 46 20.35 -16.25 30.71
CA ASN A 46 20.43 -16.45 32.17
C ASN A 46 21.55 -15.65 32.86
N HIS A 47 22.51 -15.15 32.10
CA HIS A 47 23.64 -14.36 32.61
C HIS A 47 23.54 -12.86 32.26
N SER A 48 22.42 -12.41 31.72
CA SER A 48 22.21 -11.01 31.37
C SER A 48 21.01 -10.42 32.12
N PHE A 49 21.15 -9.17 32.58
CA PHE A 49 20.02 -8.42 33.12
C PHE A 49 19.07 -7.91 32.03
N ASN A 50 19.57 -7.83 30.79
CA ASN A 50 18.82 -7.31 29.64
C ASN A 50 18.23 -8.44 28.81
N THR A 51 17.05 -8.21 28.25
CA THR A 51 16.48 -9.03 27.18
C THR A 51 17.01 -8.56 25.82
N SER A 52 17.32 -9.49 24.94
CA SER A 52 17.70 -9.21 23.57
C SER A 52 16.48 -9.36 22.65
N LEU A 53 16.25 -8.38 21.79
CA LEU A 53 15.23 -8.46 20.74
C LEU A 53 15.66 -9.47 19.68
N VAL A 54 14.81 -10.46 19.40
CA VAL A 54 15.04 -11.50 18.38
C VAL A 54 14.33 -11.12 17.08
N SER A 55 13.07 -10.74 17.16
CA SER A 55 12.25 -10.30 16.03
C SER A 55 11.15 -9.35 16.46
N THR A 56 10.67 -8.58 15.51
CA THR A 56 9.49 -7.73 15.64
C THR A 56 8.46 -8.19 14.63
N GLU A 57 7.26 -8.46 15.08
CA GLU A 57 6.14 -8.85 14.23
C GLU A 57 5.05 -7.79 14.31
N TYR A 58 4.53 -7.40 13.15
CA TYR A 58 3.34 -6.56 13.06
C TYR A 58 2.11 -7.46 12.92
N SER A 59 0.96 -7.01 13.42
CA SER A 59 -0.31 -7.69 13.12
C SER A 59 -0.49 -7.80 11.61
N GLU A 60 -1.05 -8.91 11.13
CA GLU A 60 -1.24 -9.13 9.69
C GLU A 60 -2.15 -8.09 9.04
N GLN A 61 -3.05 -7.52 9.83
CA GLN A 61 -4.06 -6.57 9.40
C GLN A 61 -4.16 -5.42 10.40
N TYR A 62 -4.49 -4.25 9.88
CA TYR A 62 -4.83 -3.09 10.69
C TYR A 62 -6.35 -2.96 10.77
N THR A 63 -6.87 -2.87 12.01
CA THR A 63 -8.28 -2.63 12.26
C THR A 63 -8.44 -1.21 12.77
N LEU A 64 -9.15 -0.39 12.01
CA LEU A 64 -9.50 0.96 12.46
C LEU A 64 -10.43 0.93 13.66
N THR A 65 -10.20 1.83 14.59
CA THR A 65 -11.17 2.14 15.64
C THR A 65 -12.52 2.46 14.99
N PRO A 66 -13.62 1.89 15.49
CA PRO A 66 -14.95 2.19 14.95
C PRO A 66 -15.21 3.68 14.93
N PHE A 67 -15.67 4.20 13.81
CA PHE A 67 -16.12 5.57 13.69
C PHE A 67 -17.57 5.62 13.20
N GLU A 68 -18.21 6.76 13.41
CA GLU A 68 -19.61 6.93 13.13
C GLU A 68 -19.81 8.03 12.10
N PHE A 69 -20.90 7.91 11.35
CA PHE A 69 -21.36 8.97 10.47
C PHE A 69 -22.89 9.07 10.48
N CYS A 70 -23.39 10.25 10.23
CA CYS A 70 -24.80 10.54 10.19
C CYS A 70 -25.17 11.36 8.95
N LYS A 71 -26.46 11.53 8.71
CA LYS A 71 -26.94 12.38 7.63
C LYS A 71 -26.55 13.83 7.89
N ASN A 72 -26.17 14.56 6.86
CA ASN A 72 -25.83 15.98 6.98
C ASN A 72 -27.06 16.79 7.35
N SER A 73 -27.09 17.30 8.57
CA SER A 73 -28.24 18.04 9.13
C SER A 73 -28.56 19.35 8.38
N CYS A 74 -27.61 19.88 7.61
CA CYS A 74 -27.86 21.06 6.76
C CYS A 74 -28.89 20.81 5.67
N SER A 75 -29.22 19.57 5.34
CA SER A 75 -30.25 19.19 4.38
C SER A 75 -31.66 19.20 4.96
N GLY A 76 -31.82 19.39 6.27
CA GLY A 76 -33.11 19.30 6.97
C GLY A 76 -33.62 17.88 7.21
N GLU A 77 -32.87 16.87 6.81
CA GLU A 77 -33.18 15.46 7.03
C GLU A 77 -32.25 14.87 8.10
N TYR A 78 -32.80 14.17 9.07
CA TYR A 78 -32.05 13.67 10.24
C TYR A 78 -31.94 12.15 10.31
N TYR A 79 -32.60 11.44 9.42
CA TYR A 79 -32.60 9.96 9.38
C TYR A 79 -32.52 9.45 7.94
N TYR A 80 -32.01 8.25 7.80
CA TYR A 80 -31.92 7.56 6.52
C TYR A 80 -33.24 6.80 6.25
N SER A 81 -33.73 6.88 5.03
CA SER A 81 -34.75 5.96 4.53
C SER A 81 -34.17 4.54 4.36
N ASP A 82 -35.02 3.53 4.32
CA ASP A 82 -34.59 2.13 4.08
C ASP A 82 -33.81 1.98 2.76
N VAL A 83 -34.17 2.77 1.74
CA VAL A 83 -33.50 2.76 0.44
C VAL A 83 -32.08 3.29 0.57
N GLU A 84 -31.89 4.42 1.25
CA GLU A 84 -30.57 5.03 1.49
C GLU A 84 -29.71 4.12 2.36
N ALA A 85 -30.26 3.58 3.45
CA ALA A 85 -29.55 2.64 4.31
C ALA A 85 -29.08 1.40 3.53
N ARG A 86 -29.92 0.85 2.65
CA ARG A 86 -29.53 -0.24 1.76
C ARG A 86 -28.42 0.15 0.77
N GLN A 87 -28.46 1.36 0.24
CA GLN A 87 -27.42 1.84 -0.67
C GLN A 87 -26.06 1.97 0.04
N ILE A 88 -26.04 2.48 1.27
CA ILE A 88 -24.84 2.58 2.10
C ILE A 88 -24.30 1.20 2.41
N MET A 89 -25.15 0.24 2.82
CA MET A 89 -24.76 -1.14 3.06
C MET A 89 -24.14 -1.78 1.80
N LYS A 90 -24.76 -1.60 0.63
CA LYS A 90 -24.21 -2.10 -0.64
C LYS A 90 -22.87 -1.46 -1.01
N TRP A 91 -22.66 -0.21 -0.63
CA TRP A 91 -21.42 0.50 -0.92
C TRP A 91 -20.27 0.04 -0.01
N LEU A 92 -20.49 -0.03 1.31
CA LEU A 92 -19.44 -0.27 2.30
C LEU A 92 -19.20 -1.76 2.56
N ASN A 93 -20.25 -2.57 2.72
CA ASN A 93 -20.11 -3.99 3.02
C ASN A 93 -19.83 -4.77 1.73
N ARG A 94 -18.54 -4.96 1.44
CA ARG A 94 -18.05 -5.63 0.24
C ARG A 94 -17.36 -6.95 0.59
N GLU A 95 -17.60 -7.98 -0.22
CA GLU A 95 -16.90 -9.26 -0.14
C GLU A 95 -15.43 -9.15 -0.60
N LYS A 96 -15.10 -8.11 -1.39
CA LYS A 96 -13.75 -7.86 -1.90
C LYS A 96 -13.15 -6.65 -1.19
N PHE A 97 -11.88 -6.70 -0.92
CA PHE A 97 -11.13 -5.55 -0.47
C PHE A 97 -11.11 -4.45 -1.54
N CYS A 98 -11.37 -3.23 -1.11
CA CYS A 98 -11.42 -2.05 -1.95
C CYS A 98 -10.53 -0.94 -1.37
N LYS A 99 -10.14 0.02 -2.21
CA LYS A 99 -9.36 1.18 -1.79
C LYS A 99 -10.22 2.08 -0.89
N PHE A 100 -9.67 2.41 0.26
CA PHE A 100 -10.21 3.35 1.25
C PHE A 100 -9.23 4.52 1.40
N LYS A 101 -9.70 5.74 1.20
CA LYS A 101 -8.90 6.96 1.34
C LYS A 101 -9.61 7.90 2.31
N PRO A 102 -9.06 8.15 3.50
CA PRO A 102 -9.58 9.14 4.43
C PRO A 102 -9.33 10.54 3.90
N ILE A 103 -10.22 11.49 4.21
CA ILE A 103 -10.10 12.90 3.83
C ILE A 103 -10.17 13.74 5.09
N TYR A 104 -9.07 14.41 5.41
CA TYR A 104 -8.94 15.25 6.59
C TYR A 104 -9.16 16.73 6.27
N LYS A 105 -9.57 17.50 7.29
CA LYS A 105 -9.93 18.91 7.17
C LYS A 105 -8.85 19.77 6.51
N ASN A 106 -7.58 19.48 6.75
CA ASN A 106 -6.46 20.29 6.26
C ASN A 106 -5.76 19.67 5.03
N GLY A 107 -6.30 18.61 4.43
CA GLY A 107 -5.65 17.89 3.34
C GLY A 107 -4.42 17.08 3.77
N GLU A 108 -4.21 16.91 5.09
CA GLU A 108 -3.12 16.10 5.64
C GLU A 108 -3.26 14.66 5.16
N PHE A 109 -2.11 14.00 4.87
CA PHE A 109 -2.06 12.60 4.42
C PHE A 109 -2.93 12.30 3.19
N SER A 110 -3.07 13.28 2.30
CA SER A 110 -3.88 13.13 1.08
C SER A 110 -3.35 12.06 0.11
N ASP A 111 -2.10 11.65 0.25
CA ASP A 111 -1.43 10.58 -0.49
C ASP A 111 -1.70 9.18 0.10
N VAL A 112 -2.15 9.10 1.36
CA VAL A 112 -2.31 7.81 2.06
C VAL A 112 -3.65 7.15 1.74
N TYR A 113 -3.60 5.87 1.41
CA TYR A 113 -4.79 5.02 1.28
C TYR A 113 -4.56 3.64 1.90
N TYR A 114 -5.66 2.95 2.12
CA TYR A 114 -5.69 1.56 2.63
C TYR A 114 -6.48 0.69 1.67
N VAL A 115 -6.28 -0.61 1.76
CA VAL A 115 -7.05 -1.60 1.01
C VAL A 115 -7.71 -2.53 2.01
N GLY A 116 -9.03 -2.63 1.98
CA GLY A 116 -9.77 -3.40 2.98
C GLY A 116 -11.28 -3.41 2.74
N SER A 117 -12.02 -3.71 3.79
CA SER A 117 -13.49 -3.74 3.77
C SER A 117 -14.06 -3.22 5.09
N PHE A 118 -15.34 -2.86 5.07
CA PHE A 118 -16.07 -2.35 6.21
C PHE A 118 -17.07 -3.35 6.78
N ASN A 119 -17.09 -3.45 8.10
CA ASN A 119 -18.24 -3.93 8.86
C ASN A 119 -19.12 -2.73 9.22
N VAL A 120 -20.42 -2.83 8.97
CA VAL A 120 -21.37 -1.73 9.11
C VAL A 120 -22.46 -2.11 10.09
N LYS A 121 -22.73 -1.22 11.06
CA LYS A 121 -23.85 -1.34 12.02
C LYS A 121 -24.71 -0.09 11.92
N ALA A 122 -26.03 -0.25 11.81
CA ALA A 122 -26.96 0.87 11.85
C ALA A 122 -27.17 1.33 13.29
N ILE A 123 -27.25 2.67 13.48
CA ILE A 123 -27.62 3.30 14.75
C ILE A 123 -29.09 3.72 14.63
N ILE A 124 -29.92 3.10 15.47
CA ILE A 124 -31.39 3.24 15.42
C ILE A 124 -31.87 3.93 16.70
N ILE A 125 -32.65 5.02 16.55
CA ILE A 125 -33.35 5.69 17.64
C ILE A 125 -34.84 5.79 17.27
N GLY A 126 -35.72 5.34 18.16
CA GLY A 126 -37.16 5.37 17.96
C GLY A 126 -37.64 4.64 16.69
N GLY A 127 -36.91 3.62 16.24
CA GLY A 127 -37.21 2.87 15.01
C GLY A 127 -36.65 3.49 13.73
N SER A 128 -36.04 4.66 13.81
CA SER A 128 -35.45 5.35 12.64
C SER A 128 -33.92 5.21 12.63
N CYS A 129 -33.35 4.96 11.45
CA CYS A 129 -31.90 4.90 11.25
C CYS A 129 -31.33 6.32 11.20
N ILE A 130 -30.59 6.72 12.23
CA ILE A 130 -30.00 8.07 12.34
C ILE A 130 -28.55 8.11 11.88
N GLY A 131 -27.87 6.97 11.81
CA GLY A 131 -26.46 6.91 11.45
C GLY A 131 -25.95 5.48 11.32
N PHE A 132 -24.66 5.38 11.12
CA PHE A 132 -23.96 4.11 11.03
C PHE A 132 -22.68 4.17 11.85
N SER A 133 -22.37 3.06 12.51
CA SER A 133 -21.06 2.80 13.11
C SER A 133 -20.34 1.79 12.21
N VAL A 134 -19.13 2.12 11.80
CA VAL A 134 -18.34 1.32 10.86
C VAL A 134 -17.00 0.97 11.44
N THR A 135 -16.55 -0.25 11.15
CA THR A 135 -15.22 -0.73 11.49
C THR A 135 -14.54 -1.14 10.19
N PHE A 136 -13.41 -0.55 9.88
CA PHE A 136 -12.60 -0.91 8.71
C PHE A 136 -11.56 -1.96 9.10
N GLN A 137 -11.38 -2.95 8.26
CA GLN A 137 -10.31 -3.94 8.37
C GLN A 137 -9.51 -3.95 7.08
N SER A 138 -8.21 -3.67 7.20
CA SER A 138 -7.30 -3.66 6.06
C SER A 138 -6.81 -5.06 5.70
N ASN A 139 -6.18 -5.19 4.53
CA ASN A 139 -5.45 -6.39 4.10
C ASN A 139 -3.95 -6.36 4.45
N SER A 140 -3.50 -5.29 5.11
CA SER A 140 -2.09 -5.03 5.41
C SER A 140 -1.98 -4.32 6.77
N PRO A 141 -0.91 -4.50 7.54
CA PRO A 141 -0.65 -3.71 8.74
C PRO A 141 -0.35 -2.23 8.44
N TYR A 142 -0.20 -1.85 7.18
CA TYR A 142 0.22 -0.53 6.74
C TYR A 142 -0.78 0.10 5.77
N GLY A 143 -0.74 1.45 5.71
CA GLY A 143 -1.24 2.21 4.59
C GLY A 143 -0.26 2.20 3.41
N PHE A 144 -0.69 2.77 2.31
CA PHE A 144 0.07 2.88 1.06
C PHE A 144 0.07 4.33 0.61
N GLY A 145 1.21 4.80 0.11
CA GLY A 145 1.35 6.09 -0.55
C GLY A 145 0.88 6.06 -2.00
N GLU A 146 1.10 7.13 -2.72
CA GLU A 146 0.86 7.17 -4.16
C GLU A 146 1.87 6.28 -4.91
N LEU A 147 1.46 5.79 -6.09
CA LEU A 147 2.32 5.00 -6.96
C LEU A 147 3.47 5.88 -7.47
N CYS A 148 4.70 5.48 -7.17
CA CYS A 148 5.90 6.06 -7.77
C CYS A 148 6.18 5.34 -9.09
N SER A 149 6.38 6.11 -10.15
CA SER A 149 6.67 5.62 -11.50
C SER A 149 7.81 6.41 -12.11
N TYR A 150 8.82 5.71 -12.60
CA TYR A 150 10.03 6.27 -13.17
C TYR A 150 10.28 5.66 -14.55
N ASP A 151 10.49 6.49 -15.53
CA ASP A 151 10.77 6.12 -16.91
C ASP A 151 12.13 6.67 -17.35
N TYR A 152 12.98 5.82 -17.87
CA TYR A 152 14.29 6.17 -18.40
C TYR A 152 14.44 5.55 -19.80
N GLU A 153 14.74 6.38 -20.78
CA GLU A 153 14.97 5.96 -22.16
C GLU A 153 16.46 6.05 -22.48
N ASP A 154 16.92 5.19 -23.39
CA ASP A 154 18.26 5.21 -23.96
C ASP A 154 19.42 5.13 -22.92
N LEU A 155 19.21 4.39 -21.82
CA LEU A 155 20.27 4.15 -20.86
C LEU A 155 21.42 3.35 -21.48
N GLU A 156 22.63 3.83 -21.29
CA GLU A 156 23.84 3.10 -21.65
C GLU A 156 24.12 1.94 -20.67
N ALA A 157 24.95 0.99 -21.07
CA ALA A 157 25.34 -0.12 -20.19
C ALA A 157 26.04 0.40 -18.92
N ASN A 158 25.53 -0.01 -17.75
CA ASN A 158 25.99 0.41 -16.44
C ASN A 158 25.88 1.92 -16.13
N GLU A 159 25.07 2.64 -16.89
CA GLU A 159 24.71 4.00 -16.55
C GLU A 159 23.93 4.02 -15.23
N LYS A 160 24.26 4.99 -14.38
CA LYS A 160 23.70 5.11 -13.03
C LYS A 160 22.53 6.07 -13.05
N ILE A 161 21.42 5.61 -12.49
CA ILE A 161 20.26 6.44 -12.17
C ILE A 161 20.00 6.39 -10.66
N TYR A 162 19.32 7.39 -10.14
CA TYR A 162 19.06 7.55 -8.72
C TYR A 162 17.57 7.62 -8.46
N ILE A 163 17.10 6.82 -7.51
CA ILE A 163 15.68 6.75 -7.10
C ILE A 163 15.61 6.84 -5.58
N ASP A 164 14.86 7.82 -5.10
CA ASP A 164 14.55 7.97 -3.70
C ASP A 164 13.38 7.09 -3.29
N CYS A 165 13.48 6.46 -2.12
CA CYS A 165 12.39 5.73 -1.50
C CYS A 165 12.05 6.37 -0.15
N ASP A 166 10.87 7.00 -0.08
CA ASP A 166 10.31 7.65 1.11
C ASP A 166 9.35 6.75 1.91
N SER A 167 9.50 5.43 1.77
CA SER A 167 8.66 4.47 2.48
C SER A 167 9.01 4.42 3.97
N ASP A 168 8.00 4.46 4.83
CA ASP A 168 8.17 4.40 6.30
C ASP A 168 8.64 3.02 6.80
N ARG A 169 8.73 2.04 5.92
CA ARG A 169 9.18 0.70 6.27
C ARG A 169 10.66 0.54 5.98
N TYR A 170 11.45 0.23 7.00
CA TYR A 170 12.83 -0.22 6.82
C TYR A 170 12.91 -1.55 6.07
N GLY A 171 13.83 -1.66 5.11
CA GLY A 171 14.11 -2.88 4.39
C GLY A 171 13.90 -2.76 2.88
N TYR A 172 13.23 -3.72 2.26
CA TYR A 172 13.10 -3.78 0.81
C TYR A 172 11.66 -3.76 0.35
N LEU A 173 11.38 -2.95 -0.69
CA LEU A 173 10.21 -3.08 -1.54
C LEU A 173 10.58 -3.87 -2.79
N TYR A 174 9.59 -4.52 -3.37
CA TYR A 174 9.74 -5.29 -4.60
C TYR A 174 8.94 -4.61 -5.72
N PRO A 175 9.59 -3.79 -6.53
CA PRO A 175 8.93 -3.04 -7.60
C PRO A 175 8.44 -3.94 -8.73
N VAL A 176 7.60 -3.38 -9.58
CA VAL A 176 7.46 -3.84 -10.95
C VAL A 176 8.53 -3.16 -11.77
N VAL A 177 9.40 -3.93 -12.40
CA VAL A 177 10.47 -3.42 -13.26
C VAL A 177 10.29 -3.97 -14.66
N GLN A 178 10.18 -3.08 -15.64
CA GLN A 178 10.15 -3.44 -17.06
C GLN A 178 11.43 -2.95 -17.72
N ILE A 179 12.12 -3.84 -18.42
CA ILE A 179 13.35 -3.55 -19.14
C ILE A 179 13.18 -3.91 -20.61
N LYS A 180 13.36 -2.94 -21.50
CA LYS A 180 13.44 -3.18 -22.93
C LYS A 180 14.89 -3.19 -23.37
N CYS A 181 15.40 -4.38 -23.69
CA CYS A 181 16.80 -4.58 -24.10
C CYS A 181 17.09 -3.97 -25.46
N LYS A 182 18.11 -3.12 -25.57
CA LYS A 182 18.58 -2.56 -26.86
C LYS A 182 19.72 -3.35 -27.49
N GLN A 183 20.21 -4.35 -26.76
CA GLN A 183 21.25 -5.26 -27.20
C GLN A 183 20.93 -6.68 -26.74
N ALA A 184 21.28 -7.69 -27.55
CA ALA A 184 21.18 -9.09 -27.13
C ALA A 184 22.27 -9.42 -26.09
N GLY A 185 21.93 -10.23 -25.11
CA GLY A 185 22.87 -10.67 -24.05
C GLY A 185 22.18 -10.95 -22.72
N ASN A 186 22.96 -10.94 -21.65
CA ASN A 186 22.47 -11.15 -20.30
C ASN A 186 22.18 -9.81 -19.62
N ILE A 187 20.91 -9.53 -19.34
CA ILE A 187 20.52 -8.30 -18.67
C ILE A 187 20.44 -8.51 -17.16
N SER A 188 21.11 -7.65 -16.40
CA SER A 188 21.07 -7.64 -14.95
C SER A 188 20.58 -6.27 -14.47
N PHE A 189 19.66 -6.29 -13.52
CA PHE A 189 19.29 -5.11 -12.73
C PHE A 189 20.20 -5.05 -11.50
N ILE A 190 20.87 -3.92 -11.30
CA ILE A 190 21.87 -3.73 -10.24
C ILE A 190 21.39 -2.56 -9.39
N ASN A 191 21.22 -2.77 -8.09
CA ASN A 191 21.01 -1.73 -7.10
C ASN A 191 22.17 -1.77 -6.11
N SER A 192 22.88 -0.68 -5.91
CA SER A 192 24.06 -0.60 -5.05
C SER A 192 23.77 -0.95 -3.59
N ASN A 193 22.53 -0.75 -3.13
CA ASN A 193 22.10 -1.07 -1.77
C ASN A 193 21.76 -2.56 -1.58
N THR A 194 21.88 -3.38 -2.62
CA THR A 194 21.62 -4.80 -2.56
C THR A 194 22.83 -5.59 -3.05
N LYS A 195 23.07 -6.77 -2.46
CA LYS A 195 24.13 -7.68 -2.92
C LYS A 195 23.64 -8.60 -4.06
N GLU A 196 22.35 -8.66 -4.26
CA GLU A 196 21.70 -9.54 -5.22
C GLU A 196 21.60 -8.85 -6.59
N ARG A 197 21.74 -9.66 -7.65
CA ARG A 197 21.64 -9.19 -9.03
C ARG A 197 20.57 -9.98 -9.78
N PRO A 198 19.32 -9.49 -9.85
CA PRO A 198 18.33 -10.02 -10.74
C PRO A 198 18.87 -10.08 -12.18
N THR A 199 18.93 -11.25 -12.76
CA THR A 199 19.51 -11.45 -14.10
C THR A 199 18.61 -12.33 -14.93
N LEU A 200 18.37 -11.94 -16.17
CA LEU A 200 17.84 -12.78 -17.24
C LEU A 200 18.90 -12.97 -18.31
N ASN A 201 19.24 -14.24 -18.58
CA ASN A 201 20.20 -14.63 -19.60
C ASN A 201 19.51 -14.72 -20.98
N ASN A 202 20.30 -14.67 -22.05
CA ASN A 202 19.87 -14.92 -23.41
C ASN A 202 18.79 -13.97 -23.95
N CYS A 203 18.73 -12.74 -23.44
CA CYS A 203 17.80 -11.73 -23.95
C CYS A 203 18.12 -11.36 -25.39
N SER A 204 17.08 -11.13 -26.17
CA SER A 204 17.16 -10.67 -27.55
C SER A 204 17.11 -9.13 -27.62
N ASN A 205 17.66 -8.55 -28.71
CA ASN A 205 17.46 -7.14 -28.98
C ASN A 205 15.96 -6.81 -29.17
N GLY A 206 15.48 -5.74 -28.52
CA GLY A 206 14.09 -5.29 -28.50
C GLY A 206 13.17 -6.18 -27.65
N GLU A 207 13.71 -7.09 -26.86
CA GLU A 207 12.95 -7.86 -25.88
C GLU A 207 12.52 -6.97 -24.71
N ILE A 208 11.24 -7.12 -24.31
CA ILE A 208 10.68 -6.46 -23.11
C ILE A 208 10.48 -7.51 -22.05
N VAL A 209 11.24 -7.37 -20.97
CA VAL A 209 11.19 -8.25 -19.80
C VAL A 209 10.50 -7.50 -18.65
N THR A 210 9.53 -8.15 -18.01
CA THR A 210 8.86 -7.58 -16.85
C THR A 210 9.10 -8.47 -15.62
N PHE A 211 9.74 -7.91 -14.62
CA PHE A 211 9.88 -8.48 -13.27
C PHE A 211 8.77 -7.91 -12.39
N ASN A 212 7.74 -8.69 -12.13
CA ASN A 212 6.66 -8.26 -11.26
C ASN A 212 6.98 -8.65 -9.81
N GLY A 213 7.43 -7.68 -9.02
CA GLY A 213 7.81 -7.90 -7.62
C GLY A 213 6.63 -8.29 -6.71
N ASN A 214 5.40 -7.85 -7.05
CA ASN A 214 4.20 -8.14 -6.26
C ASN A 214 3.74 -9.59 -6.40
N THR A 215 3.78 -10.13 -7.62
CA THR A 215 3.31 -11.49 -7.93
C THR A 215 4.44 -12.52 -7.95
N ARG A 216 5.69 -12.06 -7.95
CA ARG A 216 6.89 -12.90 -8.14
C ARG A 216 6.85 -13.67 -9.47
N ILE A 217 6.38 -13.02 -10.51
CA ILE A 217 6.32 -13.57 -11.87
C ILE A 217 7.22 -12.73 -12.78
N ILE A 218 8.00 -13.42 -13.60
CA ILE A 218 8.73 -12.82 -14.71
C ILE A 218 7.99 -13.14 -16.00
N THR A 219 7.92 -12.17 -16.91
CA THR A 219 7.35 -12.35 -18.26
C THR A 219 8.26 -11.70 -19.29
N SER A 220 8.23 -12.21 -20.52
CA SER A 220 8.91 -11.63 -21.67
C SER A 220 7.95 -11.59 -22.87
N ASN A 221 8.03 -10.54 -23.69
CA ASN A 221 7.30 -10.46 -24.95
C ASN A 221 7.90 -11.38 -26.03
N LYS A 222 9.07 -12.00 -25.75
CA LYS A 222 9.77 -12.94 -26.61
C LYS A 222 10.09 -14.26 -25.90
N GLU A 223 9.14 -14.78 -25.12
CA GLU A 223 9.32 -16.04 -24.39
C GLU A 223 9.80 -17.20 -25.28
N SER A 224 9.40 -17.21 -26.54
CA SER A 224 9.84 -18.22 -27.52
C SER A 224 11.34 -18.15 -27.90
N SER A 225 12.04 -17.06 -27.54
CA SER A 225 13.50 -16.97 -27.70
C SER A 225 14.26 -17.70 -26.58
N HIS A 226 13.58 -18.03 -25.47
CA HIS A 226 14.10 -18.81 -24.38
C HIS A 226 13.64 -20.27 -24.51
N GLU A 227 14.50 -21.23 -24.28
CA GLU A 227 14.05 -22.62 -24.16
C GLU A 227 13.06 -22.77 -23.01
N PHE A 228 13.41 -22.14 -21.85
CA PHE A 228 12.56 -22.02 -20.68
C PHE A 228 12.93 -20.71 -19.97
N LEU A 229 12.05 -19.73 -19.95
CA LEU A 229 12.29 -18.41 -19.33
C LEU A 229 12.78 -18.52 -17.87
N TYR A 230 12.19 -19.41 -17.08
CA TYR A 230 12.57 -19.61 -15.67
C TYR A 230 13.97 -20.21 -15.48
N LYS A 231 14.55 -20.90 -16.45
CA LYS A 231 15.92 -21.42 -16.40
C LYS A 231 16.95 -20.34 -16.69
N ASP A 232 16.59 -19.39 -17.54
CA ASP A 232 17.44 -18.25 -17.86
C ASP A 232 17.40 -17.17 -16.77
N PHE A 233 16.38 -17.22 -15.90
CA PHE A 233 16.22 -16.28 -14.80
C PHE A 233 16.94 -16.72 -13.52
N SER A 234 17.61 -15.77 -12.87
CA SER A 234 18.36 -16.02 -11.61
C SER A 234 17.49 -16.34 -10.39
N ASN A 235 16.16 -16.32 -10.50
CA ASN A 235 15.18 -16.45 -9.42
C ASN A 235 15.30 -15.36 -8.33
N VAL A 236 15.94 -14.24 -8.64
CA VAL A 236 16.06 -13.08 -7.77
C VAL A 236 15.31 -11.91 -8.40
N PHE A 237 14.41 -11.27 -7.64
CA PHE A 237 13.64 -10.14 -8.11
C PHE A 237 14.30 -8.80 -7.74
N PRO A 238 14.13 -7.74 -8.58
CA PRO A 238 14.56 -6.40 -8.25
C PRO A 238 14.04 -5.95 -6.90
N LYS A 239 14.86 -5.17 -6.18
CA LYS A 239 14.55 -4.61 -4.86
C LYS A 239 14.90 -3.13 -4.84
N ILE A 240 14.06 -2.34 -4.18
CA ILE A 240 14.34 -0.96 -3.78
C ILE A 240 14.56 -0.97 -2.27
N PHE A 241 15.68 -0.44 -1.83
CA PHE A 241 15.97 -0.29 -0.42
C PHE A 241 15.26 0.94 0.13
N CYS A 242 14.67 0.80 1.30
CA CYS A 242 13.98 1.87 2.02
C CYS A 242 14.56 1.98 3.42
N ASP A 243 14.78 3.20 3.86
CA ASP A 243 15.25 3.54 5.19
C ASP A 243 14.32 4.61 5.79
N GLU A 244 14.32 4.73 7.10
CA GLU A 244 13.47 5.69 7.84
C GLU A 244 13.81 7.15 7.48
N ASP A 245 15.04 7.42 7.01
CA ASP A 245 15.56 8.74 6.65
C ASP A 245 15.63 9.00 5.12
N ASN A 246 14.84 8.31 4.30
CA ASN A 246 14.89 8.32 2.83
C ASN A 246 16.16 7.70 2.24
N ALA A 247 16.03 6.52 1.68
CA ALA A 247 17.15 5.84 1.02
C ALA A 247 17.24 6.21 -0.46
N GLU A 248 18.38 6.77 -0.86
CA GLU A 248 18.74 6.88 -2.27
C GLU A 248 19.19 5.52 -2.81
N ASN A 249 18.60 5.06 -3.90
CA ASN A 249 18.97 3.84 -4.59
C ASN A 249 19.70 4.18 -5.89
N GLU A 250 20.99 3.84 -5.97
CA GLU A 250 21.75 3.89 -7.20
C GLU A 250 21.50 2.62 -8.00
N ILE A 251 20.86 2.76 -9.15
CA ILE A 251 20.43 1.66 -10.01
C ILE A 251 21.12 1.73 -11.35
N SER A 252 21.46 0.58 -11.92
CA SER A 252 21.97 0.46 -13.29
C SER A 252 21.57 -0.86 -13.93
N CYS A 253 21.65 -0.94 -15.27
CA CYS A 253 21.45 -2.17 -16.02
C CYS A 253 22.74 -2.58 -16.72
N SER A 254 23.02 -3.89 -16.82
CA SER A 254 24.27 -4.39 -17.42
C SER A 254 24.36 -4.21 -18.93
N LEU A 255 23.23 -3.98 -19.61
CA LEU A 255 23.14 -3.74 -21.05
C LEU A 255 22.39 -2.43 -21.33
N PRO A 256 22.57 -1.83 -22.53
CA PRO A 256 21.77 -0.69 -22.94
C PRO A 256 20.28 -1.05 -22.99
N CYS A 257 19.44 -0.18 -22.42
CA CYS A 257 18.01 -0.49 -22.29
C CYS A 257 17.15 0.77 -22.13
N ASP A 258 15.84 0.61 -22.31
CA ASP A 258 14.85 1.49 -21.71
C ASP A 258 14.38 0.82 -20.41
N LEU A 259 14.21 1.58 -19.33
CA LEU A 259 13.90 1.06 -17.99
C LEU A 259 12.67 1.78 -17.44
N HIS A 260 11.69 1.01 -17.00
CA HIS A 260 10.53 1.50 -16.28
C HIS A 260 10.44 0.81 -14.91
N ILE A 261 10.23 1.60 -13.85
CA ILE A 261 10.17 1.11 -12.47
C ILE A 261 8.93 1.68 -11.80
N GLU A 262 8.11 0.80 -11.23
CA GLU A 262 6.93 1.19 -10.43
C GLU A 262 6.96 0.53 -9.05
N PHE A 263 6.70 1.31 -8.02
CA PHE A 263 6.48 0.80 -6.67
C PHE A 263 5.55 1.71 -5.87
N THR A 264 4.93 1.14 -4.85
CA THR A 264 4.07 1.89 -3.91
C THR A 264 4.76 1.93 -2.56
N PRO A 265 5.11 3.12 -2.05
CA PRO A 265 5.70 3.26 -0.72
C PRO A 265 4.69 2.86 0.36
N VAL A 266 5.20 2.34 1.46
CA VAL A 266 4.41 1.93 2.61
C VAL A 266 4.34 3.09 3.59
N ARG A 267 3.17 3.31 4.22
CA ARG A 267 2.92 4.32 5.24
C ARG A 267 2.53 3.68 6.56
N LYS A 268 3.25 4.00 7.64
CA LYS A 268 2.97 3.51 9.01
C LYS A 268 1.90 4.30 9.74
N ILE A 269 1.20 5.17 9.07
CA ILE A 269 0.21 6.04 9.68
C ILE A 269 -1.16 5.39 9.71
N GLY A 270 -1.84 5.51 10.85
CA GLY A 270 -3.23 5.13 11.01
C GLY A 270 -4.20 6.23 10.62
N VAL A 271 -5.47 5.87 10.56
CA VAL A 271 -6.58 6.74 10.16
C VAL A 271 -7.49 7.00 11.38
N PHE A 272 -7.88 8.22 11.60
CA PHE A 272 -8.79 8.63 12.68
C PHE A 272 -9.81 9.62 12.25
#